data_11e7e5e613f16124a28252533eff6a22
#
_entry.id   11e7e5e613f16124a28252533eff6a22
#
_cell.length_a   1.000
_cell.length_b   1.000
_cell.length_c   1.000
_cell.angle_alpha   90.00
_cell.angle_beta   90.00
_cell.angle_gamma   90.00
#
_symmetry.space_group_name_H-M   'P 1'
#
loop_
_entity.id
_entity.type
_entity.pdbx_description
1 polymer ?
#
loop_
_entity_poly.entity_id
_entity_poly.type
_entity_poly.pdbx_seq_one_letter_code
_entity_poly.pdbx_strand_id
1 'polypeptide(L)'
;FDIIFFWVARMIMMTTHFISEVPFKKIFIHGLVKDSEGQKMSKSKGNILDPIDIIDGIDLENLIQKRTEGLMQPKMKEKIKRQTTKDFPEGIRAYGTDALRLTFCSLASGSRDVIFDMKRVEGYRNFCNKLWNAARFINLQVSKTNGLGKLESKDSPDLWIKEKLNEASEKVNFYFEEYRFDLITQTIYDFIWNEFCDWYIEICKIRLSSSEYKASEKRAILKSLVCT
;
A
#
# COMPACT_ATOMS: atom_id res chain seq x y z
N PHE A 1 8.04 -7.24 21.10
CA PHE A 1 7.95 -7.17 22.58
C PHE A 1 9.31 -6.96 23.24
N ASP A 2 10.39 -7.51 22.67
CA ASP A 2 11.75 -7.41 23.25
C ASP A 2 12.22 -5.97 23.42
N ILE A 3 11.82 -5.06 22.52
CA ILE A 3 12.21 -3.64 22.62
C ILE A 3 11.49 -2.88 23.72
N ILE A 4 10.40 -3.38 24.29
CA ILE A 4 9.71 -2.70 25.40
C ILE A 4 10.66 -2.53 26.57
N PHE A 5 11.30 -3.60 26.97
CA PHE A 5 12.21 -3.59 28.11
C PHE A 5 13.55 -2.89 27.82
N PHE A 6 14.15 -3.22 26.67
CA PHE A 6 15.50 -2.73 26.35
C PHE A 6 15.54 -1.30 25.80
N TRP A 7 14.48 -0.84 25.16
CA TRP A 7 14.44 0.50 24.54
C TRP A 7 13.40 1.41 25.18
N VAL A 8 12.14 1.00 25.22
CA VAL A 8 11.05 1.84 25.71
C VAL A 8 11.25 2.20 27.17
N ALA A 9 11.51 1.22 28.03
CA ALA A 9 11.76 1.47 29.45
C ALA A 9 12.97 2.37 29.67
N ARG A 10 14.07 2.16 28.95
CA ARG A 10 15.25 3.03 29.03
C ARG A 10 14.97 4.45 28.57
N MET A 11 14.27 4.64 27.47
CA MET A 11 13.88 5.98 27.01
C MET A 11 13.03 6.70 28.04
N ILE A 12 12.05 6.03 28.63
CA ILE A 12 11.21 6.62 29.70
C ILE A 12 12.08 7.02 30.89
N MET A 13 12.90 6.10 31.42
CA MET A 13 13.76 6.35 32.58
C MET A 13 14.73 7.51 32.35
N MET A 14 15.42 7.51 31.22
CA MET A 14 16.44 8.54 30.93
C MET A 14 15.80 9.90 30.70
N THR A 15 14.72 9.98 29.92
CA THR A 15 14.05 11.25 29.64
C THR A 15 13.41 11.82 30.90
N THR A 16 12.75 11.00 31.70
CA THR A 16 12.14 11.45 32.95
C THR A 16 13.22 11.91 33.94
N HIS A 17 14.36 11.22 33.99
CA HIS A 17 15.44 11.59 34.93
C HIS A 17 16.13 12.91 34.55
N PHE A 18 16.47 13.10 33.25
CA PHE A 18 17.27 14.27 32.85
C PHE A 18 16.43 15.47 32.42
N ILE A 19 15.24 15.26 31.88
CA ILE A 19 14.40 16.31 31.30
C ILE A 19 13.11 16.53 32.12
N SER A 20 12.75 15.60 33.00
CA SER A 20 11.51 15.60 33.81
C SER A 20 10.24 15.59 32.98
N GLU A 21 10.31 15.05 31.74
CA GLU A 21 9.18 14.91 30.84
C GLU A 21 8.98 13.46 30.41
N VAL A 22 7.73 13.12 30.07
CA VAL A 22 7.41 11.80 29.47
C VAL A 22 7.69 11.86 27.97
N PRO A 23 8.60 11.01 27.43
CA PRO A 23 9.04 11.11 26.04
C PRO A 23 7.96 10.85 25.00
N PHE A 24 6.96 10.05 25.35
CA PHE A 24 5.83 9.72 24.46
C PHE A 24 4.63 9.24 25.28
N LYS A 25 3.42 9.53 24.80
CA LYS A 25 2.17 9.16 25.47
C LYS A 25 1.58 7.84 24.97
N LYS A 26 1.96 7.40 23.76
CA LYS A 26 1.43 6.18 23.13
C LYS A 26 2.59 5.33 22.62
N ILE A 27 2.46 4.02 22.74
CA ILE A 27 3.41 3.03 22.24
C ILE A 27 2.64 2.09 21.33
N PHE A 28 2.97 2.11 20.03
CA PHE A 28 2.38 1.19 19.06
C PHE A 28 3.29 -0.02 18.88
N ILE A 29 2.77 -1.21 19.23
CA ILE A 29 3.50 -2.47 19.12
C ILE A 29 2.96 -3.20 17.89
N HIS A 30 3.84 -3.41 16.91
CA HIS A 30 3.54 -4.17 15.70
C HIS A 30 4.18 -5.56 15.72
N GLY A 31 3.68 -6.47 14.88
CA GLY A 31 4.24 -7.80 14.71
C GLY A 31 5.59 -7.79 13.98
N LEU A 32 6.36 -8.86 14.15
CA LEU A 32 7.56 -9.11 13.36
C LEU A 32 7.18 -9.69 12.00
N VAL A 33 7.89 -9.25 10.96
CA VAL A 33 7.74 -9.81 9.62
C VAL A 33 8.45 -11.16 9.56
N LYS A 34 7.71 -12.20 9.21
CA LYS A 34 8.18 -13.57 9.02
C LYS A 34 8.12 -13.94 7.53
N ASP A 35 8.87 -14.96 7.16
CA ASP A 35 8.82 -15.52 5.81
C ASP A 35 7.49 -16.24 5.53
N SER A 36 7.32 -16.76 4.32
CA SER A 36 6.11 -17.48 3.89
C SER A 36 5.82 -18.76 4.69
N GLU A 37 6.84 -19.30 5.38
CA GLU A 37 6.71 -20.47 6.26
C GLU A 37 6.46 -20.07 7.74
N GLY A 38 6.32 -18.78 8.03
CA GLY A 38 6.13 -18.25 9.37
C GLY A 38 7.41 -18.24 10.22
N GLN A 39 8.58 -18.37 9.61
CA GLN A 39 9.86 -18.35 10.31
C GLN A 39 10.44 -16.94 10.37
N LYS A 40 11.14 -16.64 11.47
CA LYS A 40 11.89 -15.38 11.60
C LYS A 40 12.97 -15.32 10.52
N MET A 41 12.99 -14.20 9.77
CA MET A 41 14.03 -13.95 8.78
C MET A 41 15.38 -13.70 9.44
N SER A 42 16.43 -14.34 8.93
CA SER A 42 17.80 -14.14 9.41
C SER A 42 18.82 -14.43 8.31
N LYS A 43 19.97 -13.73 8.34
CA LYS A 43 21.08 -13.97 7.40
C LYS A 43 21.57 -15.42 7.46
N SER A 44 21.67 -15.99 8.66
CA SER A 44 22.13 -17.37 8.85
C SER A 44 21.20 -18.42 8.24
N LYS A 45 19.92 -18.13 8.06
CA LYS A 45 18.94 -19.01 7.41
C LYS A 45 18.85 -18.77 5.90
N GLY A 46 19.37 -17.67 5.39
CA GLY A 46 19.26 -17.29 3.98
C GLY A 46 17.83 -17.02 3.49
N ASN A 47 16.90 -16.72 4.42
CA ASN A 47 15.49 -16.46 4.10
C ASN A 47 15.14 -14.97 4.17
N ILE A 48 16.12 -14.09 4.21
CA ILE A 48 15.89 -12.63 4.20
C ILE A 48 15.44 -12.21 2.80
N LEU A 49 14.41 -11.35 2.79
CA LEU A 49 14.02 -10.56 1.65
C LEU A 49 14.39 -9.10 1.94
N ASP A 50 15.31 -8.55 1.16
CA ASP A 50 15.67 -7.15 1.26
C ASP A 50 14.56 -6.28 0.66
N PRO A 51 14.03 -5.27 1.38
CA PRO A 51 13.05 -4.35 0.82
C PRO A 51 13.47 -3.69 -0.49
N ILE A 52 14.77 -3.38 -0.65
CA ILE A 52 15.29 -2.77 -1.88
C ILE A 52 15.16 -3.73 -3.07
N ASP A 53 15.43 -5.02 -2.88
CA ASP A 53 15.28 -6.03 -3.93
C ASP A 53 13.81 -6.18 -4.37
N ILE A 54 12.86 -5.91 -3.48
CA ILE A 54 11.43 -5.93 -3.81
C ILE A 54 11.03 -4.64 -4.55
N ILE A 55 11.59 -3.51 -4.15
CA ILE A 55 11.29 -2.19 -4.74
C ILE A 55 11.85 -2.11 -6.15
N ASP A 56 13.14 -2.39 -6.32
CA ASP A 56 13.89 -2.16 -7.55
C ASP A 56 13.98 -3.39 -8.45
N GLY A 57 13.71 -4.56 -7.88
CA GLY A 57 13.90 -5.87 -8.53
C GLY A 57 15.34 -6.36 -8.39
N ILE A 58 15.50 -7.67 -8.52
CA ILE A 58 16.80 -8.35 -8.53
C ILE A 58 16.71 -9.63 -9.37
N ASP A 59 17.70 -9.91 -10.19
CA ASP A 59 17.77 -11.16 -10.93
C ASP A 59 18.12 -12.36 -10.02
N LEU A 60 17.89 -13.56 -10.50
CA LEU A 60 18.09 -14.79 -9.73
C LEU A 60 19.54 -14.98 -9.25
N GLU A 61 20.53 -14.66 -10.08
CA GLU A 61 21.94 -14.91 -9.77
C GLU A 61 22.37 -14.01 -8.61
N ASN A 62 22.09 -12.71 -8.69
CA ASN A 62 22.38 -11.75 -7.64
C ASN A 62 21.60 -12.04 -6.37
N LEU A 63 20.34 -12.47 -6.47
CA LEU A 63 19.53 -12.87 -5.31
C LEU A 63 20.13 -14.07 -4.59
N ILE A 64 20.59 -15.10 -5.33
CA ILE A 64 21.27 -16.27 -4.77
C ILE A 64 22.58 -15.84 -4.10
N GLN A 65 23.38 -15.02 -4.76
CA GLN A 65 24.61 -14.51 -4.19
C GLN A 65 24.36 -13.81 -2.86
N LYS A 66 23.45 -12.84 -2.83
CA LYS A 66 23.10 -12.07 -1.65
C LYS A 66 22.57 -12.92 -0.48
N ARG A 67 21.77 -13.94 -0.77
CA ARG A 67 21.22 -14.87 0.24
C ARG A 67 22.23 -15.89 0.73
N THR A 68 23.29 -16.15 -0.02
CA THR A 68 24.36 -17.11 0.34
C THR A 68 25.63 -16.45 0.84
N GLU A 69 25.73 -15.12 0.80
CA GLU A 69 26.85 -14.37 1.31
C GLU A 69 26.87 -14.35 2.85
N GLY A 70 28.05 -14.56 3.44
CA GLY A 70 28.23 -14.51 4.90
C GLY A 70 27.59 -15.67 5.67
N LEU A 71 27.29 -16.80 5.03
CA LEU A 71 26.78 -17.99 5.71
C LEU A 71 27.86 -18.60 6.61
N MET A 72 27.52 -18.82 7.88
CA MET A 72 28.41 -19.52 8.83
C MET A 72 28.61 -21.00 8.48
N GLN A 73 27.68 -21.62 7.76
CA GLN A 73 27.70 -23.03 7.38
C GLN A 73 27.69 -23.21 5.87
N PRO A 74 28.82 -23.54 5.23
CA PRO A 74 28.90 -23.73 3.77
C PRO A 74 27.95 -24.79 3.23
N LYS A 75 27.65 -25.82 4.02
CA LYS A 75 26.70 -26.90 3.66
C LYS A 75 25.28 -26.42 3.39
N MET A 76 24.89 -25.27 3.94
CA MET A 76 23.56 -24.67 3.70
C MET A 76 23.45 -23.96 2.36
N LYS A 77 24.56 -23.59 1.72
CA LYS A 77 24.59 -22.83 0.48
C LYS A 77 23.76 -23.50 -0.65
N GLU A 78 23.98 -24.78 -0.87
CA GLU A 78 23.25 -25.54 -1.89
C GLU A 78 21.75 -25.65 -1.59
N LYS A 79 21.39 -25.81 -0.34
CA LYS A 79 19.98 -25.87 0.08
C LYS A 79 19.31 -24.50 -0.19
N ILE A 80 19.95 -23.41 0.23
CA ILE A 80 19.43 -22.03 0.03
C ILE A 80 19.33 -21.71 -1.45
N LYS A 81 20.32 -22.09 -2.27
CA LYS A 81 20.31 -21.91 -3.71
C LYS A 81 19.09 -22.61 -4.34
N ARG A 82 18.89 -23.89 -4.04
CA ARG A 82 17.74 -24.67 -4.55
C ARG A 82 16.41 -24.05 -4.13
N GLN A 83 16.28 -23.66 -2.87
CA GLN A 83 15.05 -23.04 -2.36
C GLN A 83 14.80 -21.68 -3.04
N THR A 84 15.83 -20.84 -3.17
CA THR A 84 15.71 -19.54 -3.83
C THR A 84 15.32 -19.70 -5.31
N THR A 85 15.91 -20.64 -6.04
CA THR A 85 15.52 -20.92 -7.43
C THR A 85 14.10 -21.44 -7.55
N LYS A 86 13.63 -22.22 -6.56
CA LYS A 86 12.24 -22.70 -6.54
C LYS A 86 11.24 -21.58 -6.27
N ASP A 87 11.55 -20.71 -5.29
CA ASP A 87 10.65 -19.65 -4.86
C ASP A 87 10.63 -18.45 -5.82
N PHE A 88 11.77 -18.19 -6.47
CA PHE A 88 12.00 -17.04 -7.35
C PHE A 88 12.74 -17.46 -8.63
N PRO A 89 12.11 -18.24 -9.52
CA PRO A 89 12.79 -18.80 -10.70
C PRO A 89 13.36 -17.76 -11.66
N GLU A 90 12.78 -16.57 -11.71
CA GLU A 90 13.20 -15.42 -12.53
C GLU A 90 13.79 -14.27 -11.70
N GLY A 91 14.09 -14.51 -10.40
CA GLY A 91 14.40 -13.45 -9.46
C GLY A 91 13.16 -12.72 -8.95
N ILE A 92 13.32 -11.50 -8.46
CA ILE A 92 12.25 -10.66 -7.98
C ILE A 92 12.11 -9.47 -8.93
N ARG A 93 10.95 -9.31 -9.56
CA ARG A 93 10.67 -8.14 -10.39
C ARG A 93 10.48 -6.88 -9.54
N ALA A 94 10.70 -5.71 -10.09
CA ALA A 94 10.44 -4.44 -9.43
C ALA A 94 8.93 -4.25 -9.15
N TYR A 95 8.59 -4.03 -7.88
CA TYR A 95 7.22 -3.77 -7.47
C TYR A 95 6.97 -2.29 -7.14
N GLY A 96 8.01 -1.55 -6.82
CA GLY A 96 7.97 -0.15 -6.40
C GLY A 96 7.70 0.04 -4.91
N THR A 97 8.06 1.20 -4.41
CA THR A 97 7.99 1.56 -2.98
C THR A 97 6.55 1.57 -2.47
N ASP A 98 5.61 2.11 -3.25
CA ASP A 98 4.22 2.28 -2.80
C ASP A 98 3.52 0.93 -2.59
N ALA A 99 3.74 -0.03 -3.51
CA ALA A 99 3.18 -1.37 -3.39
C ALA A 99 3.68 -2.08 -2.12
N LEU A 100 4.97 -1.98 -1.83
CA LEU A 100 5.56 -2.58 -0.63
C LEU A 100 5.02 -1.93 0.64
N ARG A 101 4.99 -0.60 0.72
CA ARG A 101 4.48 0.14 1.89
C ARG A 101 3.00 -0.16 2.14
N LEU A 102 2.18 -0.16 1.10
CA LEU A 102 0.76 -0.47 1.22
C LEU A 102 0.53 -1.92 1.68
N THR A 103 1.38 -2.86 1.22
CA THR A 103 1.39 -4.23 1.73
C THR A 103 1.63 -4.28 3.24
N PHE A 104 2.64 -3.56 3.75
CA PHE A 104 2.89 -3.51 5.18
C PHE A 104 1.75 -2.86 5.96
N CYS A 105 1.16 -1.78 5.45
CA CYS A 105 -0.03 -1.19 6.06
C CYS A 105 -1.17 -2.20 6.17
N SER A 106 -1.43 -2.96 5.10
CA SER A 106 -2.50 -3.98 5.10
C SER A 106 -2.27 -5.14 6.07
N LEU A 107 -1.01 -5.38 6.43
CA LEU A 107 -0.61 -6.44 7.36
C LEU A 107 -0.51 -5.95 8.82
N ALA A 108 -0.59 -4.64 9.06
CA ALA A 108 -0.47 -4.02 10.38
C ALA A 108 -1.78 -4.11 11.18
N SER A 109 -2.29 -5.33 11.38
CA SER A 109 -3.55 -5.62 12.07
C SER A 109 -3.42 -5.76 13.60
N GLY A 110 -2.27 -5.36 14.19
CA GLY A 110 -2.00 -5.57 15.62
C GLY A 110 -1.72 -7.03 15.99
N SER A 111 -1.57 -7.92 15.01
CA SER A 111 -1.19 -9.31 15.25
C SER A 111 0.28 -9.42 15.66
N ARG A 112 0.59 -10.49 16.41
CA ARG A 112 1.97 -10.71 16.90
C ARG A 112 2.96 -11.00 15.77
N ASP A 113 2.52 -11.62 14.69
CA ASP A 113 3.35 -12.11 13.61
C ASP A 113 2.73 -11.77 12.24
N VAL A 114 3.54 -11.20 11.36
CA VAL A 114 3.15 -10.84 10.00
C VAL A 114 3.83 -11.80 9.04
N ILE A 115 3.06 -12.68 8.41
CA ILE A 115 3.58 -13.54 7.33
C ILE A 115 3.61 -12.73 6.05
N PHE A 116 4.81 -12.56 5.50
CA PHE A 116 5.02 -11.80 4.27
C PHE A 116 4.71 -12.66 3.04
N ASP A 117 3.85 -12.15 2.16
CA ASP A 117 3.45 -12.81 0.91
C ASP A 117 3.69 -11.89 -0.28
N MET A 118 4.54 -12.33 -1.22
CA MET A 118 4.83 -11.60 -2.46
C MET A 118 3.61 -11.38 -3.34
N LYS A 119 2.62 -12.28 -3.30
CA LYS A 119 1.36 -12.10 -4.05
C LYS A 119 0.58 -10.87 -3.59
N ARG A 120 0.67 -10.53 -2.31
CA ARG A 120 0.05 -9.29 -1.79
C ARG A 120 0.74 -8.06 -2.35
N VAL A 121 2.08 -8.07 -2.43
CA VAL A 121 2.84 -6.95 -3.03
C VAL A 121 2.43 -6.76 -4.49
N GLU A 122 2.27 -7.85 -5.23
CA GLU A 122 1.77 -7.82 -6.61
C GLU A 122 0.34 -7.25 -6.70
N GLY A 123 -0.55 -7.67 -5.82
CA GLY A 123 -1.91 -7.14 -5.74
C GLY A 123 -1.94 -5.63 -5.51
N TYR A 124 -1.14 -5.13 -4.57
CA TYR A 124 -1.06 -3.69 -4.31
C TYR A 124 -0.33 -2.91 -5.39
N ARG A 125 0.65 -3.50 -6.11
CA ARG A 125 1.19 -2.90 -7.31
C ARG A 125 0.12 -2.70 -8.38
N ASN A 126 -0.73 -3.70 -8.60
CA ASN A 126 -1.85 -3.59 -9.54
C ASN A 126 -2.85 -2.52 -9.11
N PHE A 127 -3.10 -2.37 -7.81
CA PHE A 127 -3.91 -1.29 -7.25
C PHE A 127 -3.30 0.09 -7.53
N CYS A 128 -2.01 0.28 -7.27
CA CYS A 128 -1.31 1.54 -7.59
C CYS A 128 -1.38 1.86 -9.10
N ASN A 129 -1.21 0.86 -9.95
CA ASN A 129 -1.35 1.02 -11.41
C ASN A 129 -2.78 1.39 -11.82
N LYS A 130 -3.79 0.81 -11.16
CA LYS A 130 -5.21 1.16 -11.43
C LYS A 130 -5.48 2.61 -11.08
N LEU A 131 -5.01 3.08 -9.91
CA LEU A 131 -5.12 4.47 -9.50
C LEU A 131 -4.42 5.42 -10.48
N TRP A 132 -3.19 5.09 -10.89
CA TRP A 132 -2.46 5.86 -11.89
C TRP A 132 -3.21 5.96 -13.23
N ASN A 133 -3.76 4.84 -13.71
CA ASN A 133 -4.52 4.81 -14.95
C ASN A 133 -5.84 5.59 -14.84
N ALA A 134 -6.50 5.59 -13.68
CA ALA A 134 -7.68 6.41 -13.42
C ALA A 134 -7.32 7.91 -13.51
N ALA A 135 -6.27 8.35 -12.82
CA ALA A 135 -5.79 9.74 -12.89
C ALA A 135 -5.39 10.15 -14.31
N ARG A 136 -4.71 9.26 -15.04
CA ARG A 136 -4.35 9.49 -16.45
C ARG A 136 -5.58 9.64 -17.34
N PHE A 137 -6.58 8.79 -17.16
CA PHE A 137 -7.86 8.90 -17.89
C PHE A 137 -8.53 10.25 -17.63
N ILE A 138 -8.64 10.67 -16.37
CA ILE A 138 -9.25 11.94 -15.98
C ILE A 138 -8.52 13.11 -16.66
N ASN A 139 -7.18 13.16 -16.57
CA ASN A 139 -6.39 14.21 -17.20
C ASN A 139 -6.58 14.28 -18.71
N LEU A 140 -6.67 13.14 -19.39
CA LEU A 140 -6.95 13.08 -20.83
C LEU A 140 -8.34 13.62 -21.16
N GLN A 141 -9.35 13.37 -20.36
CA GLN A 141 -10.71 13.89 -20.59
C GLN A 141 -10.77 15.41 -20.33
N VAL A 142 -10.11 15.91 -19.30
CA VAL A 142 -10.01 17.34 -19.01
C VAL A 142 -9.35 18.09 -20.18
N SER A 143 -8.27 17.54 -20.73
CA SER A 143 -7.57 18.12 -21.88
C SER A 143 -8.45 18.20 -23.14
N LYS A 144 -9.29 17.17 -23.38
CA LYS A 144 -10.22 17.12 -24.54
C LYS A 144 -11.36 18.14 -24.45
N THR A 145 -11.77 18.54 -23.25
CA THR A 145 -12.93 19.43 -23.04
C THR A 145 -12.56 20.90 -22.85
N ASN A 146 -11.30 21.27 -23.05
CA ASN A 146 -10.79 22.63 -22.83
C ASN A 146 -11.04 23.15 -21.41
N GLY A 147 -10.86 22.28 -20.40
CA GLY A 147 -10.90 22.63 -18.98
C GLY A 147 -12.10 22.12 -18.21
N LEU A 148 -12.17 22.52 -16.96
CA LEU A 148 -13.19 22.11 -16.00
C LEU A 148 -14.35 23.10 -15.93
N GLY A 149 -15.52 22.63 -15.52
CA GLY A 149 -16.67 23.46 -15.15
C GLY A 149 -16.39 24.31 -13.89
N LYS A 150 -17.14 25.40 -13.73
CA LYS A 150 -17.12 26.22 -12.51
C LYS A 150 -17.77 25.47 -11.34
N LEU A 151 -18.86 24.77 -11.62
CA LEU A 151 -19.62 23.97 -10.65
C LEU A 151 -19.48 22.48 -10.96
N GLU A 152 -19.61 21.69 -9.95
CA GLU A 152 -19.73 20.23 -10.07
C GLU A 152 -21.13 19.84 -10.54
N SER A 153 -21.25 18.67 -11.15
CA SER A 153 -22.54 18.07 -11.46
C SER A 153 -23.27 17.66 -10.19
N LYS A 154 -24.62 17.76 -10.21
CA LYS A 154 -25.51 17.35 -9.12
C LYS A 154 -26.38 16.17 -9.51
N ASP A 155 -25.99 15.43 -10.55
CA ASP A 155 -26.70 14.23 -10.95
C ASP A 155 -26.50 13.11 -9.92
N SER A 156 -27.42 12.17 -9.88
CA SER A 156 -27.42 11.11 -8.87
C SER A 156 -26.10 10.35 -8.74
N PRO A 157 -25.39 9.99 -9.83
CA PRO A 157 -24.09 9.33 -9.71
C PRO A 157 -23.01 10.20 -9.03
N ASP A 158 -23.04 11.52 -9.28
CA ASP A 158 -22.05 12.45 -8.72
C ASP A 158 -22.33 12.70 -7.23
N LEU A 159 -23.57 12.73 -6.82
CA LEU A 159 -23.95 12.83 -5.41
C LEU A 159 -23.62 11.54 -4.67
N TRP A 160 -23.93 10.39 -5.27
CA TRP A 160 -23.63 9.07 -4.70
C TRP A 160 -22.13 8.88 -4.43
N ILE A 161 -21.26 9.18 -5.39
CA ILE A 161 -19.82 8.97 -5.19
C ILE A 161 -19.23 9.92 -4.13
N LYS A 162 -19.76 11.13 -4.01
CA LYS A 162 -19.38 12.07 -2.96
C LYS A 162 -19.73 11.57 -1.57
N GLU A 163 -20.94 11.01 -1.42
CA GLU A 163 -21.33 10.37 -0.16
C GLU A 163 -20.39 9.21 0.18
N LYS A 164 -20.06 8.36 -0.80
CA LYS A 164 -19.08 7.28 -0.62
C LYS A 164 -17.69 7.78 -0.24
N LEU A 165 -17.23 8.88 -0.84
CA LEU A 165 -15.95 9.51 -0.46
C LEU A 165 -16.00 10.02 0.99
N ASN A 166 -17.08 10.67 1.41
CA ASN A 166 -17.24 11.15 2.77
C ASN A 166 -17.26 9.99 3.78
N GLU A 167 -18.02 8.94 3.51
CA GLU A 167 -18.04 7.72 4.34
C GLU A 167 -16.63 7.09 4.47
N ALA A 168 -15.90 6.99 3.34
CA ALA A 168 -14.55 6.47 3.34
C ALA A 168 -13.59 7.37 4.13
N SER A 169 -13.69 8.68 3.96
CA SER A 169 -12.86 9.67 4.67
C SER A 169 -13.09 9.63 6.18
N GLU A 170 -14.33 9.55 6.63
CA GLU A 170 -14.66 9.41 8.05
C GLU A 170 -14.08 8.12 8.65
N LYS A 171 -14.26 6.99 7.96
CA LYS A 171 -13.69 5.70 8.39
C LYS A 171 -12.16 5.74 8.45
N VAL A 172 -11.51 6.32 7.45
CA VAL A 172 -10.05 6.45 7.40
C VAL A 172 -9.56 7.29 8.57
N ASN A 173 -10.18 8.45 8.84
CA ASN A 173 -9.81 9.29 9.98
C ASN A 173 -9.98 8.54 11.31
N PHE A 174 -11.11 7.87 11.51
CA PHE A 174 -11.35 7.05 12.70
C PHE A 174 -10.29 5.97 12.88
N TYR A 175 -9.96 5.23 11.82
CA TYR A 175 -8.97 4.17 11.88
C TYR A 175 -7.53 4.68 12.08
N PHE A 176 -7.22 5.92 11.65
CA PHE A 176 -5.94 6.55 11.99
C PHE A 176 -5.79 6.78 13.49
N GLU A 177 -6.84 7.29 14.17
CA GLU A 177 -6.83 7.46 15.61
C GLU A 177 -6.67 6.15 16.39
N GLU A 178 -7.22 5.04 15.82
CA GLU A 178 -7.14 3.70 16.39
C GLU A 178 -5.90 2.92 15.96
N TYR A 179 -4.99 3.50 15.15
CA TYR A 179 -3.80 2.83 14.59
C TYR A 179 -4.12 1.55 13.79
N ARG A 180 -5.30 1.47 13.18
CA ARG A 180 -5.77 0.34 12.39
C ARG A 180 -5.43 0.54 10.91
N PHE A 181 -4.12 0.50 10.58
CA PHE A 181 -3.63 0.68 9.22
C PHE A 181 -4.15 -0.37 8.23
N ASP A 182 -4.44 -1.57 8.71
CA ASP A 182 -5.11 -2.63 7.95
C ASP A 182 -6.49 -2.18 7.44
N LEU A 183 -7.32 -1.61 8.31
CA LEU A 183 -8.65 -1.14 7.97
C LEU A 183 -8.61 0.14 7.12
N ILE A 184 -7.61 1.01 7.31
CA ILE A 184 -7.37 2.16 6.43
C ILE A 184 -7.12 1.66 5.01
N THR A 185 -6.18 0.72 4.86
CA THR A 185 -5.83 0.17 3.55
C THR A 185 -7.03 -0.48 2.87
N GLN A 186 -7.82 -1.26 3.61
CA GLN A 186 -9.02 -1.90 3.09
C GLN A 186 -10.07 -0.87 2.65
N THR A 187 -10.33 0.16 3.48
CA THR A 187 -11.30 1.21 3.17
C THR A 187 -10.93 1.98 1.90
N ILE A 188 -9.65 2.37 1.78
CA ILE A 188 -9.14 3.07 0.59
C ILE A 188 -9.22 2.17 -0.64
N TYR A 189 -8.83 0.90 -0.50
CA TYR A 189 -8.90 -0.07 -1.59
C TYR A 189 -10.33 -0.24 -2.09
N ASP A 190 -11.29 -0.49 -1.20
CA ASP A 190 -12.69 -0.72 -1.55
C ASP A 190 -13.31 0.51 -2.22
N PHE A 191 -13.08 1.70 -1.68
CA PHE A 191 -13.56 2.93 -2.30
C PHE A 191 -12.97 3.15 -3.70
N ILE A 192 -11.65 3.10 -3.84
CA ILE A 192 -10.99 3.42 -5.12
C ILE A 192 -11.26 2.33 -6.15
N TRP A 193 -11.12 1.06 -5.77
CA TRP A 193 -11.27 -0.03 -6.74
C TRP A 193 -12.72 -0.25 -7.13
N ASN A 194 -13.58 -0.50 -6.15
CA ASN A 194 -14.94 -0.93 -6.41
C ASN A 194 -15.87 0.24 -6.77
N GLU A 195 -15.89 1.30 -5.92
CA GLU A 195 -16.85 2.38 -6.08
C GLU A 195 -16.40 3.38 -7.17
N PHE A 196 -15.18 3.88 -7.06
CA PHE A 196 -14.68 4.92 -7.95
C PHE A 196 -14.31 4.39 -9.33
N CYS A 197 -13.43 3.36 -9.42
CA CYS A 197 -12.94 2.88 -10.70
C CYS A 197 -13.94 2.00 -11.43
N ASP A 198 -14.55 1.01 -10.75
CA ASP A 198 -15.40 0.02 -11.43
C ASP A 198 -16.81 0.56 -11.73
N TRP A 199 -17.30 1.52 -10.95
CA TRP A 199 -18.61 2.11 -11.18
C TRP A 199 -18.56 3.55 -11.66
N TYR A 200 -18.05 4.47 -10.86
CA TYR A 200 -18.20 5.89 -11.15
C TYR A 200 -17.47 6.31 -12.42
N ILE A 201 -16.23 5.87 -12.63
CA ILE A 201 -15.49 6.17 -13.88
C ILE A 201 -16.21 5.58 -15.08
N GLU A 202 -16.74 4.37 -15.01
CA GLU A 202 -17.45 3.75 -16.14
C GLU A 202 -18.76 4.50 -16.46
N ILE A 203 -19.53 4.91 -15.45
CA ILE A 203 -20.69 5.78 -15.64
C ILE A 203 -20.27 7.11 -16.29
N CYS A 204 -19.20 7.72 -15.84
CA CYS A 204 -18.68 8.97 -16.41
C CYS A 204 -18.24 8.80 -17.87
N LYS A 205 -17.65 7.66 -18.25
CA LYS A 205 -17.29 7.38 -19.65
C LYS A 205 -18.50 7.43 -20.57
N ILE A 206 -19.61 6.78 -20.18
CA ILE A 206 -20.86 6.77 -20.93
C ILE A 206 -21.40 8.20 -21.07
N ARG A 207 -21.49 8.95 -19.98
CA ARG A 207 -22.01 10.33 -19.95
C ARG A 207 -21.16 11.30 -20.77
N LEU A 208 -19.83 11.18 -20.72
CA LEU A 208 -18.91 12.03 -21.47
C LEU A 208 -18.92 11.72 -22.98
N SER A 209 -19.19 10.48 -23.38
CA SER A 209 -19.29 10.07 -24.78
C SER A 209 -20.65 10.37 -25.40
N SER A 210 -21.72 10.45 -24.61
CA SER A 210 -23.07 10.69 -25.08
C SER A 210 -23.22 12.08 -25.73
N SER A 211 -24.00 12.14 -26.81
CA SER A 211 -24.42 13.40 -27.48
C SER A 211 -25.51 14.15 -26.73
N GLU A 212 -26.19 13.52 -25.78
CA GLU A 212 -27.26 14.10 -24.98
C GLU A 212 -26.77 15.18 -24.02
N TYR A 213 -25.51 15.09 -23.56
CA TYR A 213 -24.91 16.04 -22.63
C TYR A 213 -24.25 17.20 -23.37
N LYS A 214 -24.62 18.43 -22.99
CA LYS A 214 -23.98 19.65 -23.49
C LYS A 214 -22.55 19.79 -23.02
N ALA A 215 -21.74 20.60 -23.70
CA ALA A 215 -20.35 20.84 -23.33
C ALA A 215 -20.18 21.39 -21.88
N SER A 216 -21.14 22.21 -21.41
CA SER A 216 -21.15 22.72 -20.03
C SER A 216 -21.37 21.62 -18.99
N GLU A 217 -22.29 20.69 -19.28
CA GLU A 217 -22.60 19.55 -18.41
C GLU A 217 -21.42 18.57 -18.34
N LYS A 218 -20.80 18.27 -19.49
CA LYS A 218 -19.59 17.43 -19.54
C LYS A 218 -18.45 18.02 -18.69
N ARG A 219 -18.27 19.36 -18.73
CA ARG A 219 -17.28 20.03 -17.85
C ARG A 219 -17.65 19.98 -16.38
N ALA A 220 -18.95 19.99 -16.03
CA ALA A 220 -19.41 19.81 -14.66
C ALA A 220 -19.17 18.39 -14.15
N ILE A 221 -19.44 17.37 -15.00
CA ILE A 221 -19.12 15.95 -14.70
C ILE A 221 -17.62 15.79 -14.46
N LEU A 222 -16.77 16.39 -15.31
CA LEU A 222 -15.33 16.31 -15.13
C LEU A 222 -14.86 17.04 -13.88
N LYS A 223 -15.52 18.13 -13.48
CA LYS A 223 -15.24 18.80 -12.21
C LYS A 223 -15.54 17.89 -11.03
N SER A 224 -16.69 17.21 -11.04
CA SER A 224 -17.02 16.21 -10.00
C SER A 224 -15.99 15.09 -9.97
N LEU A 225 -15.60 14.56 -11.12
CA LEU A 225 -14.64 13.46 -11.25
C LEU A 225 -13.24 13.83 -10.72
N VAL A 226 -12.81 15.08 -10.87
CA VAL A 226 -11.52 15.58 -10.36
C VAL A 226 -11.59 15.87 -8.86
N CYS A 227 -12.76 16.22 -8.34
CA CYS A 227 -12.95 16.54 -6.92
C CYS A 227 -13.23 15.31 -6.05
N THR A 228 -13.49 14.16 -6.66
CA THR A 228 -13.59 12.85 -6.00
C THR A 228 -12.24 12.15 -5.96
#